data_51ea8b2ef0bda18f9d4e048f3dfc751e
#
_entry.id   51ea8b2ef0bda18f9d4e048f3dfc751e
#
_cell.length_a   1.000
_cell.length_b   1.000
_cell.length_c   1.000
_cell.angle_alpha   90.00
_cell.angle_beta   90.00
_cell.angle_gamma   90.00
#
_symmetry.space_group_name_H-M   'P 1'
#
loop_
_entity.id
_entity.type
_entity.pdbx_description
1 polymer ?
#
loop_
_entity_poly.entity_id
_entity_poly.type
_entity_poly.pdbx_seq_one_letter_code
_entity_poly.pdbx_strand_id
1 'polypeptide(L)'
;MDREKQKKEYFKSFRYRWLGEKIREYKDYNIQGLSEEIEKLLSDLTEEKQVYKLKYLTLFFLNTSLYTKSYKCMIYASDEGLYINKPLGIRYWSPDFMKKDSCKIREEMMSDAEKLTLSEPEIEEGIRCVLKGYEDTITILWKKALESLMDTNIFKDTSKELSFLFGEYMGELKQVNLNMH
;
A
#
# COMPACT_ATOMS: atom_id res chain seq x y z
N MET A 1 10.69 -35.96 6.58
CA MET A 1 9.72 -34.89 6.25
C MET A 1 10.17 -34.31 4.93
N ASP A 2 9.24 -34.12 3.98
CA ASP A 2 9.55 -33.57 2.67
C ASP A 2 10.13 -32.15 2.82
N ARG A 3 11.30 -31.91 2.22
CA ARG A 3 12.04 -30.64 2.30
C ARG A 3 11.21 -29.45 1.80
N GLU A 4 10.44 -29.66 0.74
CA GLU A 4 9.53 -28.64 0.21
C GLU A 4 8.42 -28.28 1.22
N LYS A 5 7.91 -29.26 1.94
CA LYS A 5 6.94 -29.02 3.00
C LYS A 5 7.53 -28.21 4.15
N GLN A 6 8.79 -28.52 4.54
CA GLN A 6 9.50 -27.75 5.57
C GLN A 6 9.66 -26.26 5.20
N LYS A 7 10.08 -25.99 3.95
CA LYS A 7 10.25 -24.62 3.46
C LYS A 7 8.92 -23.84 3.45
N LYS A 8 7.84 -24.48 2.96
CA LYS A 8 6.50 -23.86 2.96
C LYS A 8 6.03 -23.50 4.37
N GLU A 9 6.20 -24.40 5.34
CA GLU A 9 5.84 -24.14 6.73
C GLU A 9 6.71 -23.03 7.34
N TYR A 10 8.00 -23.00 7.01
CA TYR A 10 8.91 -21.93 7.45
C TYR A 10 8.43 -20.56 6.95
N PHE A 11 8.23 -20.40 5.62
CA PHE A 11 7.80 -19.12 5.06
C PHE A 11 6.44 -18.67 5.61
N LYS A 12 5.51 -19.60 5.78
CA LYS A 12 4.21 -19.34 6.38
C LYS A 12 4.34 -18.84 7.82
N SER A 13 5.09 -19.55 8.65
CA SER A 13 5.31 -19.20 10.06
C SER A 13 6.06 -17.89 10.20
N PHE A 14 7.09 -17.68 9.39
CA PHE A 14 7.85 -16.43 9.33
C PHE A 14 6.94 -15.24 9.02
N ARG A 15 6.14 -15.35 7.96
CA ARG A 15 5.19 -14.31 7.56
C ARG A 15 4.21 -13.96 8.67
N TYR A 16 3.59 -14.96 9.31
CA TYR A 16 2.64 -14.71 10.40
C TYR A 16 3.27 -14.01 11.59
N ARG A 17 4.43 -14.48 12.03
CA ARG A 17 5.18 -13.86 13.12
C ARG A 17 5.52 -12.41 12.80
N TRP A 18 6.16 -12.19 11.65
CA TRP A 18 6.58 -10.87 11.20
C TRP A 18 5.42 -9.87 11.11
N LEU A 19 4.38 -10.23 10.38
CA LEU A 19 3.23 -9.34 10.20
C LEU A 19 2.48 -9.06 11.52
N GLY A 20 2.38 -10.05 12.40
CA GLY A 20 1.75 -9.87 13.72
C GLY A 20 2.47 -8.86 14.60
N GLU A 21 3.81 -8.75 14.49
CA GLU A 21 4.61 -7.74 15.18
C GLU A 21 4.46 -6.36 14.51
N LYS A 22 4.56 -6.32 13.19
CA LYS A 22 4.61 -5.08 12.40
C LYS A 22 3.28 -4.34 12.30
N ILE A 23 2.15 -5.02 12.25
CA ILE A 23 0.83 -4.38 12.28
C ILE A 23 0.67 -3.49 13.52
N ARG A 24 1.20 -3.94 14.68
CA ARG A 24 1.15 -3.12 15.91
C ARG A 24 2.12 -1.95 15.85
N GLU A 25 3.35 -2.17 15.34
CA GLU A 25 4.38 -1.15 15.21
C GLU A 25 3.93 -0.02 14.28
N TYR A 26 3.30 -0.36 13.16
CA TYR A 26 2.91 0.64 12.15
C TYR A 26 1.52 1.23 12.34
N LYS A 27 0.79 0.82 13.37
CA LYS A 27 -0.48 1.45 13.72
C LYS A 27 -0.35 2.97 13.92
N ASP A 28 0.77 3.41 14.49
CA ASP A 28 1.07 4.82 14.77
C ASP A 28 2.13 5.41 13.82
N TYR A 29 2.29 4.79 12.63
CA TYR A 29 3.21 5.28 11.62
C TYR A 29 2.82 6.70 11.16
N ASN A 30 3.85 7.54 10.95
CA ASN A 30 3.66 8.90 10.46
C ASN A 30 3.16 8.89 9.00
N ILE A 31 1.94 9.35 8.80
CA ILE A 31 1.25 9.39 7.50
C ILE A 31 1.46 10.71 6.75
N GLN A 32 2.26 11.64 7.28
CA GLN A 32 2.42 12.99 6.71
C GLN A 32 2.78 12.94 5.22
N GLY A 33 3.76 12.13 4.82
CA GLY A 33 4.15 12.02 3.41
C GLY A 33 3.05 11.49 2.49
N LEU A 34 2.17 10.62 3.01
CA LEU A 34 0.99 10.15 2.26
C LEU A 34 -0.05 11.27 2.13
N SER A 35 -0.34 11.97 3.21
CA SER A 35 -1.28 13.11 3.21
C SER A 35 -0.82 14.22 2.27
N GLU A 36 0.47 14.57 2.28
CA GLU A 36 1.05 15.57 1.39
C GLU A 36 0.90 15.22 -0.10
N GLU A 37 1.07 13.93 -0.47
CA GLU A 37 0.89 13.51 -1.86
C GLU A 37 -0.59 13.55 -2.29
N ILE A 38 -1.53 13.27 -1.37
CA ILE A 38 -2.97 13.44 -1.62
C ILE A 38 -3.28 14.94 -1.82
N GLU A 39 -2.79 15.80 -0.94
CA GLU A 39 -3.00 17.25 -1.02
C GLU A 39 -2.49 17.84 -2.33
N LYS A 40 -1.27 17.47 -2.73
CA LYS A 40 -0.70 17.89 -4.01
C LYS A 40 -1.55 17.43 -5.19
N LEU A 41 -2.04 16.17 -5.17
CA LEU A 41 -2.90 15.65 -6.23
C LEU A 41 -4.20 16.46 -6.34
N LEU A 42 -4.86 16.73 -5.22
CA LEU A 42 -6.12 17.47 -5.21
C LEU A 42 -5.92 18.94 -5.57
N SER A 43 -4.80 19.55 -5.16
CA SER A 43 -4.43 20.91 -5.56
C SER A 43 -4.23 21.01 -7.07
N ASP A 44 -3.49 20.09 -7.70
CA ASP A 44 -3.31 20.05 -9.15
C ASP A 44 -4.66 19.94 -9.86
N LEU A 45 -5.56 19.06 -9.39
CA LEU A 45 -6.89 18.90 -9.99
C LEU A 45 -7.76 20.15 -9.85
N THR A 46 -7.59 20.91 -8.76
CA THR A 46 -8.30 22.15 -8.54
C THR A 46 -7.79 23.24 -9.51
N GLU A 47 -6.48 23.38 -9.64
CA GLU A 47 -5.86 24.33 -10.58
C GLU A 47 -6.24 24.03 -12.03
N GLU A 48 -6.31 22.75 -12.41
CA GLU A 48 -6.74 22.31 -13.74
C GLU A 48 -8.25 22.35 -13.93
N LYS A 49 -9.04 22.75 -12.92
CA LYS A 49 -10.50 22.72 -12.91
C LYS A 49 -11.09 21.35 -13.24
N GLN A 50 -10.49 20.29 -12.74
CA GLN A 50 -10.94 18.91 -12.94
C GLN A 50 -11.46 18.24 -11.67
N VAL A 51 -11.28 18.87 -10.50
CA VAL A 51 -11.66 18.32 -9.19
C VAL A 51 -13.15 17.93 -9.12
N TYR A 52 -14.03 18.65 -9.81
CA TYR A 52 -15.47 18.32 -9.84
C TYR A 52 -15.81 17.03 -10.58
N LYS A 53 -14.90 16.51 -11.41
CA LYS A 53 -15.04 15.22 -12.10
C LYS A 53 -14.61 14.05 -11.22
N LEU A 54 -13.92 14.32 -10.12
CA LEU A 54 -13.36 13.30 -9.24
C LEU A 54 -14.49 12.48 -8.60
N LYS A 55 -14.51 11.18 -8.88
CA LYS A 55 -15.46 10.21 -8.34
C LYS A 55 -14.77 9.17 -7.44
N TYR A 56 -13.54 8.81 -7.82
CA TYR A 56 -12.76 7.82 -7.10
C TYR A 56 -11.38 8.35 -6.78
N LEU A 57 -11.00 8.23 -5.52
CA LEU A 57 -9.63 8.41 -5.06
C LEU A 57 -9.15 7.05 -4.52
N THR A 58 -8.21 6.45 -5.22
CA THR A 58 -7.79 5.06 -5.00
C THR A 58 -6.32 5.00 -4.63
N LEU A 59 -5.99 4.21 -3.61
CA LEU A 59 -4.62 3.81 -3.35
C LEU A 59 -4.40 2.39 -3.88
N PHE A 60 -3.52 2.25 -4.86
CA PHE A 60 -3.12 0.96 -5.39
C PHE A 60 -1.83 0.46 -4.75
N PHE A 61 -1.88 -0.75 -4.22
CA PHE A 61 -0.68 -1.49 -3.90
C PHE A 61 -0.08 -2.07 -5.19
N LEU A 62 1.14 -1.65 -5.53
CA LEU A 62 1.79 -2.07 -6.77
C LEU A 62 2.64 -3.31 -6.54
N ASN A 63 2.15 -4.49 -6.88
CA ASN A 63 2.91 -5.74 -6.80
C ASN A 63 4.23 -5.67 -7.59
N THR A 64 4.23 -5.01 -8.75
CA THR A 64 5.44 -4.78 -9.57
C THR A 64 6.51 -4.01 -8.81
N SER A 65 6.12 -3.14 -7.88
CA SER A 65 7.05 -2.37 -7.04
C SER A 65 7.86 -3.23 -6.07
N LEU A 66 7.36 -4.40 -5.71
CA LEU A 66 8.09 -5.38 -4.90
C LEU A 66 9.23 -6.02 -5.68
N TYR A 67 9.02 -6.31 -6.98
CA TYR A 67 10.05 -6.86 -7.85
C TYR A 67 11.14 -5.84 -8.18
N THR A 68 10.75 -4.59 -8.40
CA THR A 68 11.68 -3.48 -8.68
C THR A 68 12.32 -2.89 -7.42
N LYS A 69 11.91 -3.36 -6.23
CA LYS A 69 12.36 -2.86 -4.91
C LYS A 69 12.13 -1.34 -4.73
N SER A 70 11.17 -0.78 -5.47
CA SER A 70 10.77 0.63 -5.34
C SER A 70 9.75 0.85 -4.22
N TYR A 71 9.03 -0.20 -3.83
CA TYR A 71 8.02 -0.23 -2.76
C TYR A 71 6.98 0.89 -2.85
N LYS A 72 6.57 1.21 -4.07
CA LYS A 72 5.63 2.30 -4.34
C LYS A 72 4.19 1.83 -4.28
N CYS A 73 3.35 2.67 -3.68
CA CYS A 73 1.91 2.66 -3.87
C CYS A 73 1.54 3.81 -4.82
N MET A 74 0.47 3.64 -5.59
CA MET A 74 -0.01 4.64 -6.54
C MET A 74 -1.30 5.25 -6.04
N ILE A 75 -1.32 6.56 -5.85
CA ILE A 75 -2.53 7.34 -5.58
C ILE A 75 -3.12 7.74 -6.93
N TYR A 76 -4.34 7.34 -7.18
CA TYR A 76 -4.99 7.44 -8.48
C TYR A 76 -6.32 8.16 -8.34
N ALA A 77 -6.46 9.27 -9.04
CA ALA A 77 -7.69 10.04 -9.13
C ALA A 77 -8.40 9.76 -10.44
N SER A 78 -9.68 9.40 -10.41
CA SER A 78 -10.47 9.10 -11.61
C SER A 78 -11.90 9.60 -11.53
N ASP A 79 -12.50 9.72 -12.71
CA ASP A 79 -13.94 9.92 -12.91
C ASP A 79 -14.74 8.60 -12.84
N GLU A 80 -15.97 8.61 -13.26
CA GLU A 80 -16.87 7.44 -13.30
C GLU A 80 -16.31 6.27 -14.11
N GLY A 81 -15.43 6.54 -15.09
CA GLY A 81 -14.86 5.52 -15.96
C GLY A 81 -13.78 4.67 -15.30
N LEU A 82 -13.29 5.04 -14.10
CA LEU A 82 -12.21 4.38 -13.38
C LEU A 82 -11.02 4.05 -14.32
N TYR A 83 -10.87 2.77 -14.72
CA TYR A 83 -9.78 2.33 -15.61
C TYR A 83 -10.04 2.57 -17.11
N ILE A 84 -11.27 2.86 -17.50
CA ILE A 84 -11.65 3.04 -18.92
C ILE A 84 -11.12 4.36 -19.45
N ASN A 85 -11.20 5.39 -18.64
CA ASN A 85 -10.74 6.73 -18.98
C ASN A 85 -9.29 6.97 -18.50
N LYS A 86 -8.66 7.99 -19.07
CA LYS A 86 -7.39 8.48 -18.51
C LYS A 86 -7.62 8.93 -17.06
N PRO A 87 -6.67 8.63 -16.16
CA PRO A 87 -6.75 9.19 -14.81
C PRO A 87 -6.77 10.72 -14.87
N LEU A 88 -7.50 11.31 -13.95
CA LEU A 88 -7.46 12.76 -13.73
C LEU A 88 -6.11 13.17 -13.17
N GLY A 89 -5.50 12.34 -12.34
CA GLY A 89 -4.17 12.56 -11.80
C GLY A 89 -3.59 11.31 -11.15
N ILE A 90 -2.26 11.27 -11.06
CA ILE A 90 -1.53 10.17 -10.43
C ILE A 90 -0.40 10.74 -9.57
N ARG A 91 -0.24 10.20 -8.37
CA ARG A 91 0.89 10.44 -7.49
C ARG A 91 1.40 9.11 -6.94
N TYR A 92 2.59 9.12 -6.37
CA TYR A 92 3.19 7.92 -5.79
C TYR A 92 3.64 8.21 -4.37
N TRP A 93 3.40 7.24 -3.50
CA TRP A 93 3.89 7.23 -2.14
C TRP A 93 4.70 5.95 -1.89
N SER A 94 5.83 6.07 -1.21
CA SER A 94 6.67 4.93 -0.84
C SER A 94 6.82 4.92 0.67
N PRO A 95 6.19 3.97 1.39
CA PRO A 95 6.36 3.86 2.82
C PRO A 95 7.78 3.38 3.17
N ASP A 96 8.53 4.20 3.89
CA ASP A 96 9.94 3.94 4.24
C ASP A 96 10.15 2.62 4.98
N PHE A 97 9.14 2.19 5.75
CA PHE A 97 9.23 0.94 6.49
C PHE A 97 9.37 -0.27 5.58
N MET A 98 8.76 -0.29 4.40
CA MET A 98 8.85 -1.43 3.49
C MET A 98 10.29 -1.70 3.05
N LYS A 99 11.06 -0.64 2.77
CA LYS A 99 12.48 -0.76 2.42
C LYS A 99 13.31 -1.26 3.61
N LYS A 100 13.08 -0.68 4.79
CA LYS A 100 13.78 -1.08 6.03
C LYS A 100 13.50 -2.53 6.38
N ASP A 101 12.23 -2.92 6.29
CA ASP A 101 11.81 -4.27 6.63
C ASP A 101 12.28 -5.30 5.61
N SER A 102 12.33 -4.96 4.32
CA SER A 102 12.88 -5.88 3.32
C SER A 102 14.32 -6.28 3.62
N CYS A 103 15.15 -5.36 4.12
CA CYS A 103 16.52 -5.65 4.56
C CYS A 103 16.54 -6.56 5.78
N LYS A 104 15.74 -6.25 6.81
CA LYS A 104 15.67 -7.05 8.02
C LYS A 104 15.13 -8.46 7.78
N ILE A 105 14.09 -8.59 6.95
CA ILE A 105 13.53 -9.89 6.53
C ILE A 105 14.63 -10.72 5.85
N ARG A 106 15.39 -10.09 4.94
CA ARG A 106 16.51 -10.75 4.27
C ARG A 106 17.54 -11.25 5.28
N GLU A 107 17.99 -10.41 6.19
CA GLU A 107 18.98 -10.76 7.21
C GLU A 107 18.53 -11.96 8.05
N GLU A 108 17.29 -11.96 8.53
CA GLU A 108 16.73 -13.06 9.30
C GLU A 108 16.62 -14.35 8.46
N MET A 109 16.10 -14.27 7.23
CA MET A 109 16.00 -15.45 6.35
C MET A 109 17.36 -16.00 5.96
N MET A 110 18.36 -15.15 5.74
CA MET A 110 19.73 -15.59 5.49
C MET A 110 20.36 -16.30 6.69
N SER A 111 20.08 -15.84 7.91
CA SER A 111 20.58 -16.53 9.12
C SER A 111 20.00 -17.96 9.28
N ASP A 112 18.81 -18.21 8.75
CA ASP A 112 18.16 -19.53 8.75
C ASP A 112 18.45 -20.36 7.48
N ALA A 113 19.04 -19.73 6.44
CA ALA A 113 19.21 -20.32 5.12
C ALA A 113 20.07 -21.58 5.11
N GLU A 114 21.14 -21.62 5.90
CA GLU A 114 22.01 -22.79 6.00
C GLU A 114 21.27 -24.01 6.56
N LYS A 115 20.46 -23.81 7.60
CA LYS A 115 19.69 -24.89 8.24
C LYS A 115 18.60 -25.44 7.34
N LEU A 116 17.97 -24.59 6.55
CA LEU A 116 16.83 -24.90 5.68
C LEU A 116 17.26 -25.12 4.24
N THR A 117 18.53 -24.86 3.92
CA THR A 117 19.08 -24.91 2.55
C THR A 117 18.24 -24.07 1.58
N LEU A 118 17.96 -22.81 1.96
CA LEU A 118 17.26 -21.86 1.12
C LEU A 118 18.22 -21.29 0.07
N SER A 119 17.75 -21.22 -1.16
CA SER A 119 18.44 -20.53 -2.25
C SER A 119 18.11 -19.03 -2.25
N GLU A 120 18.96 -18.23 -2.89
CA GLU A 120 18.72 -16.78 -3.04
C GLU A 120 17.34 -16.44 -3.69
N PRO A 121 16.90 -17.13 -4.77
CA PRO A 121 15.56 -16.91 -5.32
C PRO A 121 14.42 -17.22 -4.33
N GLU A 122 14.56 -18.22 -3.47
CA GLU A 122 13.56 -18.57 -2.46
C GLU A 122 13.49 -17.51 -1.37
N ILE A 123 14.63 -16.94 -0.95
CA ILE A 123 14.70 -15.83 -0.01
C ILE A 123 14.01 -14.60 -0.61
N GLU A 124 14.32 -14.24 -1.85
CA GLU A 124 13.69 -13.11 -2.54
C GLU A 124 12.17 -13.28 -2.64
N GLU A 125 11.69 -14.48 -2.98
CA GLU A 125 10.26 -14.78 -3.02
C GLU A 125 9.62 -14.68 -1.63
N GLY A 126 10.30 -15.19 -0.60
CA GLY A 126 9.88 -15.07 0.79
C GLY A 126 9.71 -13.63 1.22
N ILE A 127 10.67 -12.77 0.89
CA ILE A 127 10.60 -11.32 1.17
C ILE A 127 9.36 -10.72 0.50
N ARG A 128 9.14 -10.97 -0.79
CA ARG A 128 7.96 -10.45 -1.52
C ARG A 128 6.66 -10.93 -0.88
N CYS A 129 6.59 -12.20 -0.51
CA CYS A 129 5.42 -12.78 0.14
C CYS A 129 5.10 -12.12 1.48
N VAL A 130 6.12 -11.78 2.28
CA VAL A 130 5.93 -11.04 3.55
C VAL A 130 5.48 -9.62 3.27
N LEU A 131 6.16 -8.90 2.37
CA LEU A 131 5.84 -7.51 2.04
C LEU A 131 4.45 -7.34 1.41
N LYS A 132 4.00 -8.31 0.61
CA LYS A 132 2.61 -8.34 0.12
C LYS A 132 1.60 -8.39 1.27
N GLY A 133 1.94 -8.99 2.39
CA GLY A 133 1.09 -9.02 3.59
C GLY A 133 0.88 -7.67 4.26
N TYR A 134 1.56 -6.60 3.82
CA TYR A 134 1.32 -5.24 4.34
C TYR A 134 0.08 -4.56 3.78
N GLU A 135 -0.67 -5.19 2.88
CA GLU A 135 -1.90 -4.61 2.30
C GLU A 135 -2.85 -4.08 3.38
N ASP A 136 -3.10 -4.85 4.45
CA ASP A 136 -3.98 -4.42 5.54
C ASP A 136 -3.41 -3.22 6.30
N THR A 137 -2.10 -3.21 6.56
CA THR A 137 -1.42 -2.07 7.20
C THR A 137 -1.53 -0.82 6.34
N ILE A 138 -1.27 -0.93 5.04
CA ILE A 138 -1.35 0.20 4.10
C ILE A 138 -2.79 0.70 3.98
N THR A 139 -3.79 -0.20 4.01
CA THR A 139 -5.21 0.19 4.04
C THR A 139 -5.54 1.03 5.28
N ILE A 140 -5.02 0.65 6.44
CA ILE A 140 -5.21 1.42 7.68
C ILE A 140 -4.56 2.81 7.56
N LEU A 141 -3.34 2.89 7.03
CA LEU A 141 -2.63 4.15 6.84
C LEU A 141 -3.34 5.04 5.82
N TRP A 142 -3.86 4.45 4.74
CA TRP A 142 -4.68 5.14 3.74
C TRP A 142 -5.92 5.75 4.36
N LYS A 143 -6.68 4.97 5.13
CA LYS A 143 -7.86 5.46 5.86
C LYS A 143 -7.50 6.62 6.78
N LYS A 144 -6.45 6.50 7.59
CA LYS A 144 -5.99 7.57 8.48
C LYS A 144 -5.63 8.86 7.74
N ALA A 145 -4.90 8.74 6.60
CA ALA A 145 -4.52 9.90 5.80
C ALA A 145 -5.76 10.62 5.25
N LEU A 146 -6.74 9.87 4.76
CA LEU A 146 -8.01 10.44 4.30
C LEU A 146 -8.78 11.12 5.45
N GLU A 147 -8.92 10.45 6.59
CA GLU A 147 -9.61 11.01 7.77
C GLU A 147 -8.93 12.30 8.23
N SER A 148 -7.60 12.39 8.25
CA SER A 148 -6.88 13.60 8.62
C SER A 148 -7.11 14.78 7.67
N LEU A 149 -7.47 14.51 6.42
CA LEU A 149 -7.73 15.52 5.40
C LEU A 149 -9.19 15.93 5.28
N MET A 150 -10.13 15.13 5.82
CA MET A 150 -11.57 15.43 5.75
C MET A 150 -11.94 16.74 6.48
N ASP A 151 -11.22 17.06 7.54
CA ASP A 151 -11.43 18.32 8.31
C ASP A 151 -10.81 19.54 7.61
N THR A 152 -10.04 19.32 6.56
CA THR A 152 -9.44 20.38 5.75
C THR A 152 -10.37 20.86 4.65
N ASN A 153 -10.07 22.01 4.07
CA ASN A 153 -10.86 22.54 2.95
C ASN A 153 -10.63 21.79 1.63
N ILE A 154 -9.68 20.85 1.60
CA ILE A 154 -9.20 20.25 0.36
C ILE A 154 -10.26 19.42 -0.37
N PHE A 155 -11.23 18.86 0.36
CA PHE A 155 -12.33 18.11 -0.21
C PHE A 155 -13.60 18.93 -0.47
N LYS A 156 -13.60 20.25 -0.15
CA LYS A 156 -14.82 21.08 -0.29
C LYS A 156 -15.34 21.18 -1.72
N ASP A 157 -14.43 21.20 -2.67
CA ASP A 157 -14.76 21.36 -4.09
C ASP A 157 -14.92 20.02 -4.82
N THR A 158 -14.76 18.90 -4.10
CA THR A 158 -14.93 17.58 -4.67
C THR A 158 -16.40 17.20 -4.82
N SER A 159 -16.66 16.19 -5.64
CA SER A 159 -18.01 15.62 -5.79
C SER A 159 -18.53 15.10 -4.44
N LYS A 160 -19.81 15.33 -4.13
CA LYS A 160 -20.48 14.75 -2.96
C LYS A 160 -20.53 13.21 -2.99
N GLU A 161 -20.26 12.61 -4.15
CA GLU A 161 -20.25 11.16 -4.37
C GLU A 161 -18.84 10.58 -4.43
N LEU A 162 -17.83 11.31 -3.90
CA LEU A 162 -16.45 10.82 -3.87
C LEU A 162 -16.35 9.54 -3.04
N SER A 163 -15.81 8.51 -3.67
CA SER A 163 -15.56 7.20 -3.05
C SER A 163 -14.07 6.95 -2.90
N PHE A 164 -13.67 6.37 -1.77
CA PHE A 164 -12.30 6.00 -1.48
C PHE A 164 -12.12 4.50 -1.63
N LEU A 165 -11.11 4.11 -2.41
CA LEU A 165 -10.86 2.73 -2.75
C LEU A 165 -9.43 2.32 -2.36
N PHE A 166 -9.24 1.03 -2.13
CA PHE A 166 -7.93 0.40 -1.96
C PHE A 166 -7.89 -0.95 -2.66
N GLY A 167 -6.77 -1.31 -3.25
CA GLY A 167 -6.56 -2.63 -3.84
C GLY A 167 -5.32 -2.74 -4.71
N GLU A 168 -5.23 -3.84 -5.45
CA GLU A 168 -4.19 -4.05 -6.46
C GLU A 168 -4.56 -3.35 -7.79
N TYR A 169 -3.58 -2.77 -8.46
CA TYR A 169 -3.81 -2.16 -9.78
C TYR A 169 -4.30 -3.21 -10.78
N MET A 170 -5.44 -2.93 -11.43
CA MET A 170 -6.17 -3.85 -12.32
C MET A 170 -6.69 -5.13 -11.63
N GLY A 171 -6.72 -5.14 -10.30
CA GLY A 171 -7.24 -6.23 -9.47
C GLY A 171 -8.55 -5.86 -8.76
N GLU A 172 -8.82 -6.57 -7.69
CA GLU A 172 -9.99 -6.33 -6.85
C GLU A 172 -9.83 -5.03 -6.05
N LEU A 173 -10.89 -4.21 -6.03
CA LEU A 173 -10.96 -2.98 -5.25
C LEU A 173 -11.93 -3.13 -4.09
N LYS A 174 -11.52 -2.62 -2.95
CA LYS A 174 -12.33 -2.56 -1.72
C LYS A 174 -12.64 -1.10 -1.41
N GLN A 175 -13.88 -0.83 -1.08
CA GLN A 175 -14.28 0.50 -0.61
C GLN A 175 -13.74 0.71 0.82
N VAL A 176 -13.17 1.89 1.04
CA VAL A 176 -12.67 2.32 2.35
C VAL A 176 -13.70 3.28 2.96
N ASN A 177 -14.39 2.81 3.99
CA ASN A 177 -15.37 3.62 4.71
C ASN A 177 -14.65 4.49 5.75
N LEU A 178 -14.85 5.80 5.65
CA LEU A 178 -14.32 6.75 6.63
C LEU A 178 -15.31 6.89 7.80
N ASN A 179 -14.76 7.06 9.01
CA ASN A 179 -15.57 7.43 10.16
C ASN A 179 -15.81 8.95 10.06
N MET A 180 -16.98 9.34 9.55
CA MET A 180 -17.38 10.76 9.60
C MET A 180 -17.82 11.06 11.05
N HIS A 181 -17.11 11.96 11.71
CA HIS A 181 -17.44 12.47 13.03
C HIS A 181 -18.41 13.64 12.95
#